data_c63a09bffa151938f81000dcba8dd365
#
_entry.id   c63a09bffa151938f81000dcba8dd365
#
_cell.length_a   1.000
_cell.length_b   1.000
_cell.length_c   1.000
_cell.angle_alpha   90.00
_cell.angle_beta   90.00
_cell.angle_gamma   90.00
#
_symmetry.space_group_name_H-M   'P 1'
#
loop_
_entity.id
_entity.type
_entity.pdbx_description
1 polymer ?
#
loop_
_entity_poly.entity_id
_entity_poly.type
_entity_poly.pdbx_seq_one_letter_code
_entity_poly.pdbx_strand_id
1 'polypeptide(L)'
;IMKRSGVKLTHGLRLVSGADEEHGGRWGFGWLADTHPESLSSEFAVNEGGGTPVEIGNSLTYLLGTGEKGRMELHITLRGESAHASVPWTGVNASYRLSRALNAIEEYQPELDTSLEIFDHLGSFGIEEKPSPTNIDHLITEINETSPRLGSLLRALSRLVLTPTMISGGIKSNSVPEEII
;
A
#
# COMPACT_ATOMS: atom_id res chain seq x y z
N ILE A 1 -1.15 32.12 -3.74
CA ILE A 1 -2.52 32.53 -3.34
C ILE A 1 -2.44 33.34 -2.06
N MET A 2 -1.92 32.83 -0.94
CA MET A 2 -1.87 33.51 0.37
C MET A 2 -1.27 34.93 0.30
N LYS A 3 -0.11 35.09 -0.34
CA LYS A 3 0.50 36.43 -0.52
C LYS A 3 -0.38 37.38 -1.32
N ARG A 4 -1.11 36.87 -2.33
CA ARG A 4 -1.99 37.68 -3.19
C ARG A 4 -3.31 38.05 -2.50
N SER A 5 -3.80 37.20 -1.57
CA SER A 5 -5.03 37.44 -0.82
C SER A 5 -4.85 38.40 0.36
N GLY A 6 -3.61 38.82 0.67
CA GLY A 6 -3.32 39.71 1.77
C GLY A 6 -3.51 39.09 3.19
N VAL A 7 -3.68 37.77 3.26
CA VAL A 7 -3.81 37.05 4.55
C VAL A 7 -2.54 37.23 5.36
N LYS A 8 -2.69 37.72 6.57
CA LYS A 8 -1.60 37.79 7.55
C LYS A 8 -1.50 36.45 8.28
N LEU A 9 -0.36 35.78 8.12
CA LEU A 9 -0.06 34.55 8.86
C LEU A 9 0.39 34.90 10.27
N THR A 10 -0.11 34.16 11.26
CA THR A 10 0.34 34.27 12.67
C THR A 10 1.59 33.46 12.95
N HIS A 11 1.89 32.48 12.08
CA HIS A 11 3.05 31.57 12.15
C HIS A 11 3.79 31.58 10.82
N GLY A 12 5.03 31.12 10.84
CA GLY A 12 5.82 30.96 9.61
C GLY A 12 5.25 29.85 8.72
N LEU A 13 5.40 30.04 7.41
CA LEU A 13 5.13 28.99 6.42
C LEU A 13 6.46 28.59 5.78
N ARG A 14 6.76 27.30 5.83
CA ARG A 14 7.92 26.71 5.15
C ARG A 14 7.42 25.82 4.03
N LEU A 15 7.92 26.02 2.82
CA LEU A 15 7.71 25.12 1.70
C LEU A 15 8.99 24.30 1.51
N VAL A 16 8.86 22.99 1.53
CA VAL A 16 9.95 22.05 1.26
C VAL A 16 9.55 21.20 0.06
N SER A 17 10.46 21.08 -0.90
CA SER A 17 10.26 20.23 -2.08
C SER A 17 11.46 19.28 -2.18
N GLY A 18 11.20 17.99 -2.22
CA GLY A 18 12.19 16.93 -2.33
C GLY A 18 12.16 16.28 -3.70
N ALA A 19 13.30 15.74 -4.12
CA ALA A 19 13.39 14.86 -5.29
C ALA A 19 13.06 13.41 -4.92
N ASP A 20 12.86 12.56 -5.92
CA ASP A 20 12.73 11.09 -5.88
C ASP A 20 11.68 10.54 -4.88
N GLU A 21 10.66 11.32 -4.56
CA GLU A 21 9.60 10.90 -3.63
C GLU A 21 8.97 9.56 -4.06
N GLU A 22 8.59 9.43 -5.32
CA GLU A 22 7.99 8.22 -5.92
C GLU A 22 8.93 6.99 -5.94
N HIS A 23 10.22 7.21 -5.68
CA HIS A 23 11.25 6.17 -5.60
C HIS A 23 11.81 5.96 -4.19
N GLY A 24 11.04 6.39 -3.17
CA GLY A 24 11.36 6.21 -1.76
C GLY A 24 12.12 7.37 -1.11
N GLY A 25 12.28 8.50 -1.80
CA GLY A 25 12.74 9.78 -1.23
C GLY A 25 14.18 9.82 -0.71
N ARG A 26 15.01 8.83 -1.04
CA ARG A 26 16.37 8.69 -0.49
C ARG A 26 17.24 9.93 -0.71
N TRP A 27 17.17 10.52 -1.91
CA TRP A 27 17.98 11.66 -2.33
C TRP A 27 17.31 13.01 -2.10
N GLY A 28 16.02 13.00 -1.76
CA GLY A 28 15.21 14.16 -1.43
C GLY A 28 15.01 14.30 0.06
N PHE A 29 13.84 13.92 0.56
CA PHE A 29 13.47 14.07 1.98
C PHE A 29 14.31 13.20 2.91
N GLY A 30 14.73 12.00 2.51
CA GLY A 30 15.66 11.18 3.29
C GLY A 30 16.99 11.89 3.51
N TRP A 31 17.60 12.41 2.44
CA TRP A 31 18.83 13.19 2.55
C TRP A 31 18.66 14.45 3.43
N LEU A 32 17.52 15.17 3.30
CA LEU A 32 17.22 16.32 4.15
C LEU A 32 17.10 15.93 5.63
N ALA A 33 16.43 14.79 5.90
CA ALA A 33 16.28 14.29 7.28
C ALA A 33 17.62 13.96 7.93
N ASP A 34 18.55 13.40 7.15
CA ASP A 34 19.87 13.00 7.64
C ASP A 34 20.85 14.17 7.79
N THR A 35 20.79 15.15 6.86
CA THR A 35 21.81 16.20 6.78
C THR A 35 21.34 17.56 7.26
N HIS A 36 20.05 17.85 7.17
CA HIS A 36 19.42 19.13 7.52
C HIS A 36 18.06 18.93 8.20
N PRO A 37 17.99 18.18 9.32
CA PRO A 37 16.71 17.86 9.98
C PRO A 37 15.94 19.10 10.41
N GLU A 38 16.64 20.20 10.72
CA GLU A 38 16.02 21.49 11.07
C GLU A 38 15.17 22.07 9.93
N SER A 39 15.45 21.69 8.68
CA SER A 39 14.66 22.13 7.51
C SER A 39 13.29 21.46 7.44
N LEU A 40 13.14 20.31 8.06
CA LEU A 40 11.89 19.53 8.12
C LEU A 40 11.14 19.75 9.44
N SER A 41 11.79 20.34 10.45
CA SER A 41 11.16 20.58 11.76
C SER A 41 10.05 21.62 11.66
N SER A 42 8.84 21.24 12.04
CA SER A 42 7.64 22.08 12.06
C SER A 42 6.66 21.57 13.11
N GLU A 43 5.77 22.45 13.58
CA GLU A 43 4.70 22.08 14.50
C GLU A 43 3.63 21.26 13.78
N PHE A 44 3.34 21.63 12.51
CA PHE A 44 2.42 20.95 11.62
C PHE A 44 3.04 20.81 10.24
N ALA A 45 2.74 19.73 9.56
CA ALA A 45 3.09 19.51 8.17
C ALA A 45 1.84 19.19 7.35
N VAL A 46 1.81 19.67 6.11
CA VAL A 46 0.80 19.32 5.12
C VAL A 46 1.55 18.79 3.91
N ASN A 47 1.25 17.60 3.48
CA ASN A 47 1.80 16.99 2.28
C ASN A 47 0.70 16.65 1.28
N GLU A 48 1.05 15.99 0.19
CA GLU A 48 0.09 15.47 -0.77
C GLU A 48 -0.71 14.30 -0.20
N GLY A 49 -1.81 13.99 -0.85
CA GLY A 49 -2.75 12.96 -0.42
C GLY A 49 -3.76 13.46 0.61
N GLY A 50 -4.65 12.59 1.01
CA GLY A 50 -5.72 12.92 1.95
C GLY A 50 -6.82 13.81 1.35
N GLY A 51 -7.75 14.21 2.20
CA GLY A 51 -8.88 15.05 1.79
C GLY A 51 -9.79 14.41 0.73
N THR A 52 -9.74 13.08 0.58
CA THR A 52 -10.58 12.38 -0.37
C THR A 52 -12.02 12.44 0.07
N PRO A 53 -12.92 13.02 -0.76
CA PRO A 53 -14.34 13.01 -0.45
C PRO A 53 -14.89 11.58 -0.59
N VAL A 54 -15.67 11.18 0.39
CA VAL A 54 -16.46 9.95 0.39
C VAL A 54 -17.93 10.34 0.53
N GLU A 55 -18.71 10.00 -0.47
CA GLU A 55 -20.16 10.19 -0.44
C GLU A 55 -20.81 8.92 0.09
N ILE A 56 -21.63 9.06 1.14
CA ILE A 56 -22.44 7.98 1.70
C ILE A 56 -23.85 8.52 1.93
N GLY A 57 -24.81 8.00 1.17
CA GLY A 57 -26.14 8.55 1.14
C GLY A 57 -26.12 10.02 0.71
N ASN A 58 -26.62 10.93 1.57
CA ASN A 58 -26.64 12.38 1.31
C ASN A 58 -25.52 13.13 2.06
N SER A 59 -24.58 12.43 2.65
CA SER A 59 -23.48 13.02 3.42
C SER A 59 -22.17 12.96 2.67
N LEU A 60 -21.44 14.08 2.67
CA LEU A 60 -20.08 14.18 2.15
C LEU A 60 -19.10 14.21 3.33
N THR A 61 -18.26 13.19 3.41
CA THR A 61 -17.24 13.06 4.45
C THR A 61 -15.85 13.16 3.83
N TYR A 62 -14.95 13.88 4.47
CA TYR A 62 -13.54 13.96 4.03
C TYR A 62 -12.68 13.11 4.95
N LEU A 63 -11.88 12.25 4.36
CA LEU A 63 -10.86 11.47 5.07
C LEU A 63 -9.59 12.27 5.20
N LEU A 64 -9.12 12.46 6.42
CA LEU A 64 -7.81 13.04 6.72
C LEU A 64 -6.87 11.92 7.15
N GLY A 65 -5.72 11.80 6.48
CA GLY A 65 -4.69 10.86 6.86
C GLY A 65 -3.96 11.34 8.13
N THR A 66 -4.03 10.56 9.20
CA THR A 66 -3.27 10.79 10.45
C THR A 66 -2.04 9.88 10.54
N GLY A 67 -1.89 8.96 9.59
CA GLY A 67 -0.79 8.02 9.46
C GLY A 67 -0.88 7.27 8.15
N GLU A 68 0.15 6.52 7.83
CA GLU A 68 0.25 5.74 6.60
C GLU A 68 0.57 4.28 6.91
N LYS A 69 0.00 3.38 6.10
CA LYS A 69 0.34 1.97 6.14
C LYS A 69 1.75 1.78 5.56
N GLY A 70 2.62 1.11 6.31
CA GLY A 70 3.96 0.77 5.84
C GLY A 70 3.95 -0.10 4.59
N ARG A 71 4.94 0.09 3.73
CA ARG A 71 5.23 -0.73 2.55
C ARG A 71 6.55 -1.47 2.75
N MET A 72 6.56 -2.74 2.32
CA MET A 72 7.79 -3.54 2.24
C MET A 72 7.86 -4.17 0.84
N GLU A 73 9.00 -4.07 0.21
CA GLU A 73 9.31 -4.76 -1.05
C GLU A 73 10.06 -6.05 -0.74
N LEU A 74 9.60 -7.16 -1.32
CA LEU A 74 10.20 -8.47 -1.16
C LEU A 74 10.62 -9.00 -2.53
N HIS A 75 11.86 -9.48 -2.62
CA HIS A 75 12.37 -10.21 -3.77
C HIS A 75 12.45 -11.69 -3.43
N ILE A 76 11.67 -12.51 -4.13
CA ILE A 76 11.61 -13.95 -3.91
C ILE A 76 12.28 -14.64 -5.09
N THR A 77 13.46 -15.21 -4.86
CA THR A 77 14.20 -15.97 -5.87
C THR A 77 13.87 -17.45 -5.77
N LEU A 78 13.32 -18.00 -6.83
CA LEU A 78 12.96 -19.42 -6.96
C LEU A 78 13.96 -20.11 -7.88
N ARG A 79 14.72 -21.03 -7.32
CA ARG A 79 15.79 -21.72 -8.04
C ARG A 79 15.39 -23.12 -8.47
N GLY A 80 15.88 -23.54 -9.62
CA GLY A 80 15.73 -24.85 -10.18
C GLY A 80 17.07 -25.34 -10.78
N GLU A 81 16.99 -26.15 -11.82
CA GLU A 81 18.15 -26.61 -12.61
C GLU A 81 17.78 -26.56 -14.09
N SER A 82 18.68 -25.97 -14.89
CA SER A 82 18.47 -25.86 -16.33
C SER A 82 18.49 -27.23 -17.02
N ALA A 83 17.66 -27.39 -18.03
CA ALA A 83 17.65 -28.55 -18.91
C ALA A 83 17.19 -28.15 -20.31
N HIS A 84 17.39 -28.99 -21.31
CA HIS A 84 16.76 -28.75 -22.60
C HIS A 84 15.24 -28.99 -22.52
N ALA A 85 14.45 -28.10 -23.10
CA ALA A 85 12.99 -28.15 -22.96
C ALA A 85 12.33 -29.43 -23.49
N SER A 86 13.01 -30.17 -24.40
CA SER A 86 12.53 -31.47 -24.90
C SER A 86 12.82 -32.66 -23.97
N VAL A 87 13.69 -32.47 -22.96
CA VAL A 87 14.05 -33.48 -21.95
C VAL A 87 14.03 -32.85 -20.54
N PRO A 88 12.89 -32.28 -20.13
CA PRO A 88 12.80 -31.42 -18.95
C PRO A 88 13.02 -32.16 -17.62
N TRP A 89 12.90 -33.49 -17.61
CA TRP A 89 13.10 -34.33 -16.43
C TRP A 89 14.57 -34.46 -16.00
N THR A 90 15.52 -33.96 -16.81
CA THR A 90 16.96 -33.90 -16.45
C THR A 90 17.28 -32.64 -15.63
N GLY A 91 16.31 -31.74 -15.41
CA GLY A 91 16.44 -30.53 -14.64
C GLY A 91 15.28 -30.33 -13.67
N VAL A 92 15.21 -29.13 -13.10
CA VAL A 92 14.14 -28.70 -12.17
C VAL A 92 13.63 -27.36 -12.63
N ASN A 93 12.38 -27.32 -13.07
CA ASN A 93 11.78 -26.10 -13.60
C ASN A 93 11.37 -25.13 -12.47
N ALA A 94 12.01 -23.97 -12.42
CA ALA A 94 11.70 -22.92 -11.46
C ALA A 94 10.25 -22.37 -11.61
N SER A 95 9.66 -22.44 -12.82
CA SER A 95 8.27 -21.99 -13.05
C SER A 95 7.25 -22.79 -12.24
N TYR A 96 7.47 -24.07 -12.00
CA TYR A 96 6.57 -24.87 -11.16
C TYR A 96 6.73 -24.53 -9.67
N ARG A 97 7.87 -24.02 -9.25
CA ARG A 97 8.05 -23.47 -7.91
C ARG A 97 7.36 -22.13 -7.76
N LEU A 98 7.42 -21.28 -8.79
CA LEU A 98 6.70 -20.02 -8.85
C LEU A 98 5.17 -20.26 -8.71
N SER A 99 4.61 -21.18 -9.50
CA SER A 99 3.18 -21.51 -9.43
C SER A 99 2.75 -21.86 -8.00
N ARG A 100 3.52 -22.68 -7.28
CA ARG A 100 3.22 -23.03 -5.89
C ARG A 100 3.35 -21.82 -4.94
N ALA A 101 4.34 -20.97 -5.15
CA ALA A 101 4.51 -19.76 -4.34
C ALA A 101 3.35 -18.77 -4.54
N LEU A 102 2.93 -18.56 -5.80
CA LEU A 102 1.80 -17.69 -6.13
C LEU A 102 0.48 -18.21 -5.53
N ASN A 103 0.21 -19.52 -5.64
CA ASN A 103 -0.96 -20.11 -5.01
C ASN A 103 -0.94 -19.96 -3.48
N ALA A 104 0.22 -20.14 -2.85
CA ALA A 104 0.34 -19.96 -1.41
C ALA A 104 0.11 -18.49 -0.97
N ILE A 105 0.53 -17.52 -1.80
CA ILE A 105 0.25 -16.10 -1.56
C ILE A 105 -1.24 -15.80 -1.74
N GLU A 106 -1.87 -16.34 -2.79
CA GLU A 106 -3.29 -16.16 -3.07
C GLU A 106 -4.19 -16.75 -1.99
N GLU A 107 -3.83 -17.93 -1.48
CA GLU A 107 -4.56 -18.64 -0.43
C GLU A 107 -4.27 -18.12 0.99
N TYR A 108 -3.27 -17.25 1.15
CA TYR A 108 -2.89 -16.73 2.44
C TYR A 108 -4.02 -15.94 3.09
N GLN A 109 -4.39 -16.33 4.30
CA GLN A 109 -5.40 -15.63 5.09
C GLN A 109 -4.69 -14.76 6.15
N PRO A 110 -4.60 -13.45 5.93
CA PRO A 110 -3.96 -12.55 6.89
C PRO A 110 -4.80 -12.43 8.17
N GLU A 111 -4.12 -12.22 9.28
CA GLU A 111 -4.77 -11.81 10.53
C GLU A 111 -5.49 -10.47 10.32
N LEU A 112 -6.71 -10.39 10.86
CA LEU A 112 -7.55 -9.19 10.77
C LEU A 112 -7.30 -8.30 11.99
N ASP A 113 -7.06 -7.02 11.74
CA ASP A 113 -6.82 -5.99 12.75
C ASP A 113 -7.76 -4.80 12.53
N THR A 114 -8.49 -4.44 13.55
CA THR A 114 -9.40 -3.29 13.58
C THR A 114 -9.00 -2.27 14.64
N SER A 115 -7.72 -2.24 15.05
CA SER A 115 -7.22 -1.33 16.07
C SER A 115 -6.93 0.09 15.58
N LEU A 116 -6.90 0.31 14.25
CA LEU A 116 -6.69 1.65 13.69
C LEU A 116 -7.89 2.55 13.96
N GLU A 117 -7.61 3.82 14.25
CA GLU A 117 -8.59 4.86 14.62
C GLU A 117 -9.78 4.97 13.65
N ILE A 118 -9.56 4.77 12.35
CA ILE A 118 -10.64 4.81 11.34
C ILE A 118 -11.79 3.85 11.66
N PHE A 119 -11.49 2.70 12.27
CA PHE A 119 -12.50 1.70 12.63
C PHE A 119 -13.39 2.15 13.79
N ASP A 120 -12.92 3.04 14.64
CA ASP A 120 -13.75 3.66 15.70
C ASP A 120 -14.70 4.75 15.15
N HIS A 121 -14.46 5.22 13.92
CA HIS A 121 -15.23 6.29 13.30
C HIS A 121 -16.17 5.85 12.17
N LEU A 122 -16.38 4.54 11.99
CA LEU A 122 -17.28 4.03 10.93
C LEU A 122 -18.73 4.53 11.09
N GLY A 123 -19.14 4.91 12.29
CA GLY A 123 -20.42 5.58 12.52
C GLY A 123 -20.62 6.88 11.72
N SER A 124 -19.53 7.61 11.41
CA SER A 124 -19.57 8.79 10.54
C SER A 124 -19.94 8.46 9.09
N PHE A 125 -19.88 7.20 8.71
CA PHE A 125 -20.26 6.66 7.41
C PHE A 125 -21.61 5.92 7.45
N GLY A 126 -22.36 6.04 8.57
CA GLY A 126 -23.66 5.40 8.74
C GLY A 126 -23.58 3.91 9.13
N ILE A 127 -22.42 3.44 9.56
CA ILE A 127 -22.23 2.06 10.01
C ILE A 127 -22.25 2.04 11.52
N GLU A 128 -23.38 1.61 12.07
CA GLU A 128 -23.60 1.62 13.52
C GLU A 128 -22.93 0.43 14.23
N GLU A 129 -22.73 -0.67 13.51
CA GLU A 129 -22.11 -1.87 14.05
C GLU A 129 -20.62 -1.64 14.30
N LYS A 130 -20.16 -1.94 15.52
CA LYS A 130 -18.75 -1.79 15.89
C LYS A 130 -17.89 -2.83 15.17
N PRO A 131 -16.86 -2.41 14.41
CA PRO A 131 -15.96 -3.33 13.73
C PRO A 131 -15.12 -4.14 14.71
N SER A 132 -14.86 -5.38 14.31
CA SER A 132 -14.03 -6.34 15.02
C SER A 132 -13.38 -7.30 14.01
N PRO A 133 -12.35 -8.06 14.38
CA PRO A 133 -11.78 -9.06 13.49
C PRO A 133 -12.78 -10.14 13.02
N THR A 134 -13.90 -10.31 13.70
CA THR A 134 -14.90 -11.33 13.36
C THR A 134 -15.97 -10.84 12.38
N ASN A 135 -16.22 -9.54 12.27
CA ASN A 135 -17.28 -8.99 11.42
C ASN A 135 -16.77 -8.04 10.34
N ILE A 136 -15.50 -7.63 10.37
CA ILE A 136 -14.98 -6.58 9.46
C ILE A 136 -15.16 -6.94 7.99
N ASP A 137 -15.02 -8.20 7.59
CA ASP A 137 -15.22 -8.62 6.21
C ASP A 137 -16.67 -8.48 5.74
N HIS A 138 -17.62 -8.72 6.64
CA HIS A 138 -19.05 -8.49 6.37
C HIS A 138 -19.32 -7.00 6.19
N LEU A 139 -18.87 -6.15 7.13
CA LEU A 139 -19.04 -4.71 7.06
C LEU A 139 -18.41 -4.11 5.80
N ILE A 140 -17.20 -4.56 5.41
CA ILE A 140 -16.55 -4.12 4.17
C ILE A 140 -17.38 -4.53 2.93
N THR A 141 -18.02 -5.69 2.95
CA THR A 141 -18.86 -6.15 1.84
C THR A 141 -20.07 -5.23 1.68
N GLU A 142 -20.74 -4.87 2.76
CA GLU A 142 -21.87 -3.92 2.75
C GLU A 142 -21.42 -2.52 2.28
N ILE A 143 -20.28 -2.04 2.79
CA ILE A 143 -19.72 -0.75 2.38
C ILE A 143 -19.38 -0.73 0.88
N ASN A 144 -18.88 -1.82 0.34
CA ASN A 144 -18.54 -1.93 -1.08
C ASN A 144 -19.76 -1.76 -2.01
N GLU A 145 -20.96 -2.05 -1.55
CA GLU A 145 -22.18 -1.86 -2.35
C GLU A 145 -22.46 -0.37 -2.60
N THR A 146 -22.12 0.49 -1.63
CA THR A 146 -22.39 1.94 -1.68
C THR A 146 -21.14 2.76 -1.97
N SER A 147 -19.99 2.35 -1.48
CA SER A 147 -18.72 3.04 -1.63
C SER A 147 -17.54 2.06 -1.81
N PRO A 148 -17.31 1.55 -3.06
CA PRO A 148 -16.23 0.59 -3.34
C PRO A 148 -14.84 1.10 -2.96
N ARG A 149 -14.62 2.42 -3.07
CA ARG A 149 -13.35 3.05 -2.70
C ARG A 149 -13.09 2.98 -1.20
N LEU A 150 -14.10 3.29 -0.38
CA LEU A 150 -13.98 3.19 1.07
C LEU A 150 -13.82 1.72 1.50
N GLY A 151 -14.60 0.82 0.96
CA GLY A 151 -14.49 -0.60 1.26
C GLY A 151 -13.11 -1.16 0.92
N SER A 152 -12.53 -0.78 -0.23
CA SER A 152 -11.15 -1.17 -0.61
C SER A 152 -10.11 -0.61 0.35
N LEU A 153 -10.27 0.65 0.79
CA LEU A 153 -9.38 1.26 1.78
C LEU A 153 -9.45 0.53 3.12
N LEU A 154 -10.65 0.30 3.65
CA LEU A 154 -10.85 -0.41 4.91
C LEU A 154 -10.31 -1.85 4.86
N ARG A 155 -10.47 -2.52 3.72
CA ARG A 155 -9.89 -3.85 3.50
C ARG A 155 -8.37 -3.81 3.55
N ALA A 156 -7.74 -2.83 2.92
CA ALA A 156 -6.29 -2.67 2.96
C ALA A 156 -5.78 -2.32 4.36
N LEU A 157 -6.53 -1.53 5.13
CA LEU A 157 -6.14 -1.11 6.48
C LEU A 157 -6.37 -2.19 7.55
N SER A 158 -7.31 -3.12 7.32
CA SER A 158 -7.64 -4.17 8.30
C SER A 158 -6.71 -5.39 8.26
N ARG A 159 -5.73 -5.46 7.37
CA ARG A 159 -4.90 -6.67 7.16
C ARG A 159 -3.61 -6.42 6.42
N LEU A 160 -2.69 -7.38 6.51
CA LEU A 160 -1.54 -7.44 5.61
C LEU A 160 -2.04 -7.69 4.17
N VAL A 161 -1.51 -6.93 3.22
CA VAL A 161 -1.76 -7.12 1.78
C VAL A 161 -0.49 -7.63 1.13
N LEU A 162 -0.56 -8.79 0.48
CA LEU A 162 0.51 -9.37 -0.32
C LEU A 162 0.11 -9.32 -1.79
N THR A 163 0.92 -8.67 -2.61
CA THR A 163 0.60 -8.50 -4.04
C THR A 163 1.85 -8.76 -4.88
N PRO A 164 1.92 -9.87 -5.64
CA PRO A 164 2.95 -10.04 -6.66
C PRO A 164 2.78 -8.98 -7.75
N THR A 165 3.83 -8.22 -8.03
CA THR A 165 3.78 -7.10 -8.96
C THR A 165 4.71 -7.26 -10.16
N MET A 166 5.79 -8.01 -9.98
CA MET A 166 6.79 -8.22 -11.03
C MET A 166 7.23 -9.69 -11.05
N ILE A 167 7.40 -10.25 -12.22
CA ILE A 167 7.92 -11.60 -12.43
C ILE A 167 8.94 -11.52 -13.56
N SER A 168 10.12 -12.06 -13.33
CA SER A 168 11.14 -12.18 -14.38
C SER A 168 11.87 -13.52 -14.28
N GLY A 169 12.36 -14.02 -15.39
CA GLY A 169 13.14 -15.26 -15.43
C GLY A 169 13.12 -15.94 -16.78
N GLY A 170 13.91 -17.03 -16.89
CA GLY A 170 14.17 -17.73 -18.14
C GLY A 170 15.13 -16.97 -19.06
N ILE A 171 15.88 -17.72 -19.88
CA ILE A 171 16.90 -17.16 -20.78
C ILE A 171 16.61 -17.41 -22.26
N LYS A 172 15.93 -18.48 -22.60
CA LYS A 172 15.55 -18.82 -23.97
C LYS A 172 14.41 -19.85 -24.02
N SER A 173 13.69 -19.90 -25.13
CA SER A 173 12.48 -20.71 -25.31
C SER A 173 12.70 -22.22 -25.25
N ASN A 174 13.90 -22.71 -25.53
CA ASN A 174 14.25 -24.13 -25.50
C ASN A 174 15.03 -24.57 -24.25
N SER A 175 15.02 -23.77 -23.18
CA SER A 175 15.67 -24.07 -21.91
C SER A 175 14.67 -24.02 -20.76
N VAL A 176 14.72 -25.01 -19.89
CA VAL A 176 14.01 -25.00 -18.62
C VAL A 176 14.56 -23.88 -17.75
N PRO A 177 13.75 -22.97 -17.22
CA PRO A 177 14.21 -21.90 -16.34
C PRO A 177 14.83 -22.46 -15.04
N GLU A 178 16.07 -22.05 -14.76
CA GLU A 178 16.75 -22.39 -13.51
C GLU A 178 16.54 -21.36 -12.40
N GLU A 179 16.09 -20.15 -12.76
CA GLU A 179 15.79 -19.09 -11.79
C GLU A 179 14.62 -18.23 -12.27
N ILE A 180 13.75 -17.87 -11.33
CA ILE A 180 12.69 -16.88 -11.49
C ILE A 180 12.65 -16.01 -10.24
N ILE A 181 12.47 -14.72 -10.44
CA ILE A 181 12.34 -13.72 -9.39
C ILE A 181 10.96 -13.07 -9.48
#